data_b9276099fffff03b813b26b45a25d6b0
#
_entry.id   b9276099fffff03b813b26b45a25d6b0
#
_cell.length_a   1.000
_cell.length_b   1.000
_cell.length_c   1.000
_cell.angle_alpha   90.00
_cell.angle_beta   90.00
_cell.angle_gamma   90.00
#
_symmetry.space_group_name_H-M   'P 1'
#
loop_
_entity.id
_entity.type
_entity.pdbx_description
1 polymer ?
#
loop_
_entity_poly.entity_id
_entity_poly.type
_entity_poly.pdbx_seq_one_letter_code
_entity_poly.pdbx_strand_id
1 'polypeptide(L)'
;MRLSPRTLKTVALLAAVFIGVLAIWLWRDPLALVHAEFTRQRWSAGLSLRQVQVAGHRWTYALSEPDQPGAPTVVMIHGFTGSKENWYPLASQLRGRYRLVIPDLPGWGESQRIAGQDYGFVAQSERLAAFLDQLGKQQGTDLVLLGHSMGGGIVALTTARHPRSVDRVGLFDAAGVRFKDNQFGIDVLDGKNPFGVHDQASLQRYIDTVFHVEKAKPWIPWPASRQLIAWRMREAAFEQGVLDRIGRSDERFLPGEAAAEIHQPALLLWCRQDVVIDASAMDLYGARMPQATRVLLDDCGHMSIVEKPAEVAAAVEYLIKKGAGK
;
A
#
# COMPACT_ATOMS: atom_id res chain seq x y z
N MET A 1 2.21 50.83 6.78
CA MET A 1 2.21 50.93 8.26
C MET A 1 3.56 50.37 8.75
N ARG A 2 4.49 51.18 9.26
CA ARG A 2 5.80 50.73 9.76
C ARG A 2 5.62 50.29 11.22
N LEU A 3 5.99 49.04 11.50
CA LEU A 3 5.96 48.52 12.88
C LEU A 3 6.94 49.29 13.77
N SER A 4 6.58 49.51 15.03
CA SER A 4 7.49 50.17 15.98
C SER A 4 8.73 49.28 16.25
N PRO A 5 9.90 49.87 16.62
CA PRO A 5 11.08 49.08 16.96
C PRO A 5 10.89 48.08 18.10
N ARG A 6 9.97 48.39 19.03
CA ARG A 6 9.60 47.48 20.12
C ARG A 6 8.79 46.29 19.61
N THR A 7 7.81 46.54 18.74
CA THR A 7 7.02 45.48 18.11
C THR A 7 7.88 44.53 17.26
N LEU A 8 8.88 45.10 16.54
CA LEU A 8 9.80 44.30 15.76
C LEU A 8 10.68 43.38 16.61
N LYS A 9 11.19 43.89 17.78
CA LYS A 9 11.97 43.07 18.72
C LYS A 9 11.11 41.96 19.37
N THR A 10 9.87 42.24 19.71
CA THR A 10 8.95 41.24 20.27
C THR A 10 8.63 40.13 19.25
N VAL A 11 8.35 40.50 17.99
CA VAL A 11 8.11 39.54 16.90
C VAL A 11 9.37 38.70 16.64
N ALA A 12 10.55 39.31 16.61
CA ALA A 12 11.80 38.58 16.45
C ALA A 12 12.08 37.58 17.59
N LEU A 13 11.80 37.97 18.81
CA LEU A 13 11.95 37.10 19.99
C LEU A 13 10.96 35.91 19.92
N LEU A 14 9.69 36.15 19.60
CA LEU A 14 8.68 35.09 19.45
C LEU A 14 9.04 34.13 18.31
N ALA A 15 9.54 34.65 17.19
CA ALA A 15 10.02 33.83 16.10
C ALA A 15 11.24 32.97 16.51
N ALA A 16 12.19 33.52 17.24
CA ALA A 16 13.36 32.80 17.76
C ALA A 16 12.94 31.68 18.72
N VAL A 17 12.02 31.96 19.64
CA VAL A 17 11.46 30.97 20.57
C VAL A 17 10.73 29.86 19.80
N PHE A 18 9.89 30.22 18.82
CA PHE A 18 9.19 29.25 17.97
C PHE A 18 10.15 28.35 17.20
N ILE A 19 11.19 28.93 16.57
CA ILE A 19 12.23 28.16 15.84
C ILE A 19 12.97 27.23 16.82
N GLY A 20 13.30 27.71 18.03
CA GLY A 20 13.95 26.89 19.05
C GLY A 20 13.09 25.70 19.49
N VAL A 21 11.82 25.93 19.74
CA VAL A 21 10.85 24.86 20.10
C VAL A 21 10.71 23.87 18.97
N LEU A 22 10.56 24.34 17.73
CA LEU A 22 10.47 23.49 16.54
C LEU A 22 11.75 22.66 16.34
N ALA A 23 12.91 23.25 16.51
CA ALA A 23 14.19 22.55 16.41
C ALA A 23 14.32 21.44 17.46
N ILE A 24 13.94 21.72 18.72
CA ILE A 24 13.93 20.72 19.81
C ILE A 24 12.94 19.62 19.51
N TRP A 25 11.76 19.94 18.98
CA TRP A 25 10.73 18.95 18.63
C TRP A 25 11.21 18.03 17.50
N LEU A 26 11.77 18.57 16.41
CA LEU A 26 12.35 17.81 15.30
C LEU A 26 13.59 16.99 15.72
N TRP A 27 14.34 17.46 16.71
CA TRP A 27 15.45 16.71 17.28
C TRP A 27 14.97 15.48 18.06
N ARG A 28 13.87 15.60 18.81
CA ARG A 28 13.26 14.53 19.60
C ARG A 28 12.51 13.51 18.74
N ASP A 29 11.82 13.96 17.73
CA ASP A 29 11.11 13.15 16.75
C ASP A 29 11.46 13.57 15.32
N PRO A 30 12.54 13.02 14.75
CA PRO A 30 12.95 13.34 13.38
C PRO A 30 11.92 12.98 12.32
N LEU A 31 11.00 12.03 12.61
CA LEU A 31 9.91 11.63 11.68
C LEU A 31 8.62 12.43 11.90
N ALA A 32 8.61 13.40 12.81
CA ALA A 32 7.40 14.18 13.13
C ALA A 32 6.74 14.80 11.88
N LEU A 33 7.53 15.33 10.94
CA LEU A 33 6.99 15.88 9.69
C LEU A 33 6.38 14.80 8.79
N VAL A 34 6.96 13.61 8.74
CA VAL A 34 6.43 12.46 7.99
C VAL A 34 5.10 12.02 8.61
N HIS A 35 5.05 11.88 9.94
CA HIS A 35 3.83 11.54 10.67
C HIS A 35 2.76 12.63 10.54
N ALA A 36 3.14 13.92 10.52
CA ALA A 36 2.23 15.02 10.28
C ALA A 36 1.65 14.98 8.86
N GLU A 37 2.46 14.67 7.85
CA GLU A 37 2.00 14.52 6.47
C GLU A 37 1.05 13.33 6.32
N PHE A 38 1.36 12.16 6.87
CA PHE A 38 0.44 11.03 6.88
C PHE A 38 -0.86 11.33 7.64
N THR A 39 -0.78 12.08 8.73
CA THR A 39 -1.97 12.54 9.47
C THR A 39 -2.81 13.48 8.61
N ARG A 40 -2.19 14.43 7.91
CA ARG A 40 -2.87 15.34 6.97
C ARG A 40 -3.55 14.54 5.85
N GLN A 41 -2.86 13.60 5.21
CA GLN A 41 -3.41 12.75 4.15
C GLN A 41 -4.58 11.91 4.68
N ARG A 42 -4.45 11.32 5.85
CA ARG A 42 -5.50 10.56 6.53
C ARG A 42 -6.76 11.43 6.73
N TRP A 43 -6.60 12.65 7.25
CA TRP A 43 -7.73 13.56 7.43
C TRP A 43 -8.35 14.01 6.10
N SER A 44 -7.53 14.28 5.09
CA SER A 44 -8.04 14.65 3.77
C SER A 44 -8.87 13.53 3.14
N ALA A 45 -8.52 12.28 3.41
CA ALA A 45 -9.28 11.10 2.99
C ALA A 45 -10.45 10.76 3.92
N GLY A 46 -10.70 11.53 4.99
CA GLY A 46 -11.78 11.27 5.96
C GLY A 46 -11.59 9.99 6.78
N LEU A 47 -10.35 9.53 6.92
CA LEU A 47 -10.02 8.26 7.57
C LEU A 47 -9.79 8.41 9.06
N SER A 48 -10.30 7.46 9.85
CA SER A 48 -10.05 7.28 11.28
C SER A 48 -9.38 5.94 11.55
N LEU A 49 -8.46 5.88 12.52
CA LEU A 49 -7.77 4.64 12.88
C LEU A 49 -8.66 3.76 13.76
N ARG A 50 -8.58 2.45 13.54
CA ARG A 50 -9.26 1.39 14.29
C ARG A 50 -8.30 0.26 14.56
N GLN A 51 -8.62 -0.55 15.56
CA GLN A 51 -7.90 -1.79 15.85
C GLN A 51 -8.90 -2.92 16.05
N VAL A 52 -8.50 -4.13 15.68
CA VAL A 52 -9.27 -5.35 15.86
C VAL A 52 -8.33 -6.53 16.11
N GLN A 53 -8.76 -7.51 16.91
CA GLN A 53 -8.03 -8.74 17.13
C GLN A 53 -8.59 -9.83 16.21
N VAL A 54 -7.80 -10.32 15.25
CA VAL A 54 -8.22 -11.32 14.27
C VAL A 54 -7.06 -12.25 13.96
N ALA A 55 -7.33 -13.54 13.81
CA ALA A 55 -6.36 -14.57 13.46
C ALA A 55 -5.10 -14.53 14.33
N GLY A 56 -5.25 -14.29 15.62
CA GLY A 56 -4.18 -14.23 16.60
C GLY A 56 -3.34 -12.94 16.58
N HIS A 57 -3.67 -11.97 15.73
CA HIS A 57 -2.93 -10.70 15.58
C HIS A 57 -3.82 -9.50 15.88
N ARG A 58 -3.23 -8.45 16.48
CA ARG A 58 -3.85 -7.13 16.50
C ARG A 58 -3.59 -6.45 15.16
N TRP A 59 -4.67 -6.15 14.46
CA TRP A 59 -4.65 -5.39 13.21
C TRP A 59 -4.95 -3.92 13.51
N THR A 60 -4.20 -3.02 12.87
CA THR A 60 -4.53 -1.60 12.80
C THR A 60 -4.99 -1.30 11.38
N TYR A 61 -6.09 -0.57 11.23
CA TYR A 61 -6.62 -0.19 9.92
C TYR A 61 -7.21 1.22 9.95
N ALA A 62 -7.19 1.86 8.79
CA ALA A 62 -7.87 3.13 8.58
C ALA A 62 -9.26 2.88 7.98
N LEU A 63 -10.25 3.62 8.46
CA LEU A 63 -11.67 3.47 8.10
C LEU A 63 -12.27 4.83 7.72
N SER A 64 -12.97 4.89 6.59
CA SER A 64 -13.86 6.00 6.22
C SER A 64 -15.24 5.45 5.86
N GLU A 65 -16.28 6.06 6.43
CA GLU A 65 -17.65 5.71 6.09
C GLU A 65 -18.12 6.55 4.88
N PRO A 66 -19.05 6.02 4.06
CA PRO A 66 -19.60 6.74 2.92
C PRO A 66 -20.62 7.78 3.36
N ASP A 67 -20.86 8.81 2.50
CA ASP A 67 -21.88 9.83 2.72
C ASP A 67 -23.31 9.28 2.55
N GLN A 68 -23.46 8.17 1.81
CA GLN A 68 -24.74 7.51 1.55
C GLN A 68 -24.72 6.05 2.07
N PRO A 69 -25.75 5.63 2.80
CA PRO A 69 -25.90 4.23 3.21
C PRO A 69 -25.96 3.28 2.00
N GLY A 70 -25.46 2.06 2.17
CA GLY A 70 -25.54 1.02 1.14
C GLY A 70 -24.45 1.10 0.06
N ALA A 71 -23.48 1.99 0.21
CA ALA A 71 -22.33 2.02 -0.70
C ALA A 71 -21.41 0.80 -0.52
N PRO A 72 -20.75 0.33 -1.58
CA PRO A 72 -19.79 -0.77 -1.50
C PRO A 72 -18.67 -0.52 -0.49
N THR A 73 -18.16 -1.61 0.09
CA THR A 73 -16.95 -1.59 0.92
C THR A 73 -15.73 -1.85 0.04
N VAL A 74 -14.76 -0.95 0.05
CA VAL A 74 -13.48 -1.09 -0.67
C VAL A 74 -12.39 -1.36 0.34
N VAL A 75 -11.81 -2.57 0.32
CA VAL A 75 -10.69 -2.99 1.15
C VAL A 75 -9.40 -2.92 0.34
N MET A 76 -8.36 -2.23 0.84
CA MET A 76 -7.13 -1.93 0.11
C MET A 76 -5.90 -2.48 0.83
N ILE A 77 -5.19 -3.41 0.20
CA ILE A 77 -4.08 -4.19 0.77
C ILE A 77 -2.74 -3.74 0.18
N HIS A 78 -1.85 -3.24 1.06
CA HIS A 78 -0.54 -2.72 0.70
C HIS A 78 0.47 -3.80 0.29
N GLY A 79 1.55 -3.38 -0.38
CA GLY A 79 2.65 -4.23 -0.81
C GLY A 79 3.73 -4.46 0.25
N PHE A 80 4.80 -5.12 -0.16
CA PHE A 80 6.01 -5.36 0.62
C PHE A 80 6.64 -4.03 1.06
N THR A 81 7.15 -3.95 2.28
CA THR A 81 7.67 -2.73 2.94
C THR A 81 6.67 -1.56 3.04
N GLY A 82 5.44 -1.78 2.64
CA GLY A 82 4.37 -0.78 2.67
C GLY A 82 3.55 -0.81 3.96
N SER A 83 2.57 0.08 3.99
CA SER A 83 1.58 0.23 5.06
C SER A 83 0.31 0.87 4.50
N LYS A 84 -0.72 0.99 5.34
CA LYS A 84 -2.00 1.64 4.99
C LYS A 84 -1.85 3.03 4.38
N GLU A 85 -0.79 3.75 4.75
CA GLU A 85 -0.48 5.10 4.27
C GLU A 85 -0.27 5.16 2.75
N ASN A 86 0.20 4.08 2.13
CA ASN A 86 0.40 4.03 0.68
C ASN A 86 -0.91 4.25 -0.11
N TRP A 87 -2.05 3.93 0.50
CA TRP A 87 -3.35 4.06 -0.12
C TRP A 87 -4.05 5.40 0.12
N TYR A 88 -3.53 6.26 1.00
CA TYR A 88 -4.20 7.52 1.35
C TYR A 88 -4.39 8.48 0.16
N PRO A 89 -3.45 8.59 -0.81
CA PRO A 89 -3.70 9.39 -2.02
C PRO A 89 -4.91 8.90 -2.81
N LEU A 90 -5.03 7.58 -3.04
CA LEU A 90 -6.19 6.99 -3.71
C LEU A 90 -7.45 7.11 -2.84
N ALA A 91 -7.36 6.87 -1.55
CA ALA A 91 -8.50 6.97 -0.63
C ALA A 91 -9.12 8.37 -0.64
N SER A 92 -8.30 9.42 -0.77
CA SER A 92 -8.81 10.80 -0.88
C SER A 92 -9.65 11.03 -2.14
N GLN A 93 -9.35 10.32 -3.24
CA GLN A 93 -10.13 10.36 -4.49
C GLN A 93 -11.47 9.62 -4.37
N LEU A 94 -11.56 8.61 -3.48
CA LEU A 94 -12.74 7.75 -3.31
C LEU A 94 -13.61 8.16 -2.10
N ARG A 95 -13.16 9.12 -1.31
CA ARG A 95 -13.82 9.58 -0.09
C ARG A 95 -15.30 9.92 -0.30
N GLY A 96 -16.12 9.60 0.68
CA GLY A 96 -17.56 9.90 0.71
C GLY A 96 -18.40 9.00 -0.19
N ARG A 97 -17.81 8.35 -1.21
CA ARG A 97 -18.53 7.49 -2.16
C ARG A 97 -18.61 6.04 -1.74
N TYR A 98 -17.63 5.58 -0.98
CA TYR A 98 -17.48 4.19 -0.58
C TYR A 98 -17.08 4.08 0.88
N ARG A 99 -17.39 2.96 1.51
CA ARG A 99 -16.77 2.59 2.77
C ARG A 99 -15.35 2.10 2.49
N LEU A 100 -14.36 2.82 2.99
CA LEU A 100 -12.95 2.52 2.75
C LEU A 100 -12.35 1.84 3.97
N VAL A 101 -11.69 0.68 3.78
CA VAL A 101 -11.01 -0.08 4.83
C VAL A 101 -9.59 -0.38 4.38
N ILE A 102 -8.60 0.14 5.09
CA ILE A 102 -7.20 0.07 4.69
C ILE A 102 -6.39 -0.49 5.86
N PRO A 103 -6.22 -1.82 5.95
CA PRO A 103 -5.44 -2.43 7.02
C PRO A 103 -3.93 -2.35 6.74
N ASP A 104 -3.16 -2.27 7.82
CA ASP A 104 -1.81 -2.79 7.83
C ASP A 104 -1.87 -4.32 7.93
N LEU A 105 -1.21 -5.03 7.04
CA LEU A 105 -1.06 -6.48 7.14
C LEU A 105 -0.31 -6.86 8.43
N PRO A 106 -0.60 -7.99 9.09
CA PRO A 106 0.22 -8.49 10.19
C PRO A 106 1.70 -8.51 9.85
N GLY A 107 2.52 -8.01 10.78
CA GLY A 107 3.96 -7.86 10.58
C GLY A 107 4.40 -6.51 10.02
N TRP A 108 3.46 -5.70 9.47
CA TRP A 108 3.73 -4.42 8.81
C TRP A 108 3.01 -3.26 9.50
N GLY A 109 3.51 -2.04 9.26
CA GLY A 109 2.92 -0.81 9.79
C GLY A 109 2.72 -0.83 11.30
N GLU A 110 1.50 -0.53 11.75
CA GLU A 110 1.10 -0.56 13.17
C GLU A 110 0.43 -1.87 13.59
N SER A 111 0.27 -2.82 12.67
CA SER A 111 -0.26 -4.15 13.00
C SER A 111 0.80 -5.02 13.69
N GLN A 112 0.32 -5.93 14.54
CA GLN A 112 1.20 -6.75 15.35
C GLN A 112 2.04 -7.70 14.49
N ARG A 113 3.34 -7.78 14.81
CA ARG A 113 4.25 -8.84 14.38
C ARG A 113 4.50 -9.79 15.54
N ILE A 114 4.43 -11.09 15.29
CA ILE A 114 4.69 -12.15 16.24
C ILE A 114 5.92 -12.92 15.76
N ALA A 115 6.93 -13.03 16.59
CA ALA A 115 8.17 -13.75 16.25
C ALA A 115 7.88 -15.22 15.88
N GLY A 116 8.56 -15.72 14.86
CA GLY A 116 8.44 -17.12 14.42
C GLY A 116 7.20 -17.44 13.57
N GLN A 117 6.32 -16.44 13.32
CA GLN A 117 5.18 -16.63 12.42
C GLN A 117 5.60 -16.46 10.96
N ASP A 118 4.86 -17.12 10.06
CA ASP A 118 5.00 -16.97 8.61
C ASP A 118 4.23 -15.73 8.12
N TYR A 119 4.84 -14.98 7.18
CA TYR A 119 4.27 -13.77 6.57
C TYR A 119 4.31 -13.83 5.03
N GLY A 120 4.37 -15.07 4.45
CA GLY A 120 4.27 -15.33 3.03
C GLY A 120 2.83 -15.19 2.50
N PHE A 121 2.66 -15.49 1.21
CA PHE A 121 1.37 -15.34 0.53
C PHE A 121 0.27 -16.19 1.18
N VAL A 122 0.57 -17.46 1.51
CA VAL A 122 -0.42 -18.39 2.07
C VAL A 122 -0.89 -17.92 3.45
N ALA A 123 0.05 -17.67 4.36
CA ALA A 123 -0.29 -17.25 5.71
C ALA A 123 -1.04 -15.92 5.76
N GLN A 124 -0.63 -14.96 4.93
CA GLN A 124 -1.29 -13.65 4.86
C GLN A 124 -2.66 -13.73 4.18
N SER A 125 -2.86 -14.59 3.18
CA SER A 125 -4.17 -14.75 2.53
C SER A 125 -5.23 -15.33 3.49
N GLU A 126 -4.86 -16.30 4.34
CA GLU A 126 -5.76 -16.86 5.34
C GLU A 126 -6.10 -15.84 6.45
N ARG A 127 -5.11 -15.06 6.89
CA ARG A 127 -5.34 -13.95 7.84
C ARG A 127 -6.25 -12.87 7.26
N LEU A 128 -6.04 -12.54 5.97
CA LEU A 128 -6.90 -11.57 5.28
C LEU A 128 -8.33 -12.08 5.16
N ALA A 129 -8.55 -13.35 4.80
CA ALA A 129 -9.87 -13.94 4.77
C ALA A 129 -10.58 -13.82 6.14
N ALA A 130 -9.89 -14.18 7.23
CA ALA A 130 -10.42 -14.02 8.58
C ALA A 130 -10.72 -12.55 8.94
N PHE A 131 -9.89 -11.61 8.47
CA PHE A 131 -10.14 -10.17 8.66
C PHE A 131 -11.39 -9.72 7.89
N LEU A 132 -11.59 -10.19 6.65
CA LEU A 132 -12.80 -9.89 5.86
C LEU A 132 -14.05 -10.45 6.52
N ASP A 133 -13.98 -11.67 7.06
CA ASP A 133 -15.10 -12.31 7.79
C ASP A 133 -15.44 -11.53 9.07
N GLN A 134 -14.43 -11.09 9.82
CA GLN A 134 -14.62 -10.25 11.03
C GLN A 134 -15.17 -8.86 10.71
N LEU A 135 -14.75 -8.28 9.57
CA LEU A 135 -15.28 -7.00 9.10
C LEU A 135 -16.77 -7.11 8.75
N GLY A 136 -17.19 -8.29 8.29
CA GLY A 136 -18.54 -8.60 7.85
C GLY A 136 -18.94 -7.87 6.57
N LYS A 137 -19.66 -8.55 5.69
CA LYS A 137 -20.33 -7.87 4.59
C LYS A 137 -21.50 -7.07 5.13
N GLN A 138 -21.58 -5.79 4.82
CA GLN A 138 -22.80 -5.03 5.03
C GLN A 138 -23.90 -5.63 4.14
N GLN A 139 -25.03 -5.95 4.71
CA GLN A 139 -26.12 -6.61 4.00
C GLN A 139 -26.56 -5.82 2.77
N GLY A 140 -26.53 -6.46 1.61
CA GLY A 140 -26.91 -5.85 0.33
C GLY A 140 -25.86 -4.97 -0.33
N THR A 141 -24.60 -4.98 0.15
CA THR A 141 -23.50 -4.23 -0.48
C THR A 141 -22.36 -5.12 -0.96
N ASP A 142 -21.70 -4.72 -2.06
CA ASP A 142 -20.54 -5.43 -2.59
C ASP A 142 -19.29 -5.17 -1.73
N LEU A 143 -18.45 -6.21 -1.58
CA LEU A 143 -17.09 -6.09 -1.09
C LEU A 143 -16.11 -6.11 -2.26
N VAL A 144 -15.39 -5.01 -2.43
CA VAL A 144 -14.34 -4.82 -3.45
C VAL A 144 -12.99 -4.94 -2.78
N LEU A 145 -12.20 -5.94 -3.17
CA LEU A 145 -10.89 -6.19 -2.59
C LEU A 145 -9.80 -5.78 -3.58
N LEU A 146 -8.98 -4.81 -3.19
CA LEU A 146 -7.88 -4.25 -3.99
C LEU A 146 -6.54 -4.60 -3.35
N GLY A 147 -5.56 -4.97 -4.16
CA GLY A 147 -4.22 -5.25 -3.66
C GLY A 147 -3.12 -4.73 -4.58
N HIS A 148 -2.08 -4.17 -3.99
CA HIS A 148 -0.92 -3.64 -4.68
C HIS A 148 0.31 -4.53 -4.43
N SER A 149 1.08 -4.86 -5.46
CA SER A 149 2.36 -5.59 -5.36
C SER A 149 2.21 -6.93 -4.62
N MET A 150 2.93 -7.19 -3.54
CA MET A 150 2.73 -8.33 -2.64
C MET A 150 1.27 -8.44 -2.19
N GLY A 151 0.65 -7.31 -1.83
CA GLY A 151 -0.78 -7.26 -1.48
C GLY A 151 -1.69 -7.72 -2.62
N GLY A 152 -1.33 -7.47 -3.87
CA GLY A 152 -2.02 -8.00 -5.05
C GLY A 152 -1.97 -9.53 -5.13
N GLY A 153 -0.81 -10.13 -4.87
CA GLY A 153 -0.69 -11.59 -4.75
C GLY A 153 -1.51 -12.17 -3.60
N ILE A 154 -1.48 -11.53 -2.42
CA ILE A 154 -2.29 -11.94 -1.27
C ILE A 154 -3.79 -11.86 -1.63
N VAL A 155 -4.23 -10.78 -2.26
CA VAL A 155 -5.62 -10.58 -2.69
C VAL A 155 -6.05 -11.62 -3.72
N ALA A 156 -5.20 -11.93 -4.72
CA ALA A 156 -5.49 -12.98 -5.69
C ALA A 156 -5.71 -14.33 -5.01
N LEU A 157 -4.80 -14.71 -4.11
CA LEU A 157 -4.88 -15.99 -3.39
C LEU A 157 -6.10 -16.04 -2.44
N THR A 158 -6.37 -14.94 -1.71
CA THR A 158 -7.55 -14.82 -0.85
C THR A 158 -8.85 -14.97 -1.66
N THR A 159 -8.97 -14.25 -2.79
CA THR A 159 -10.18 -14.28 -3.63
C THR A 159 -10.43 -15.67 -4.22
N ALA A 160 -9.37 -16.35 -4.68
CA ALA A 160 -9.48 -17.70 -5.23
C ALA A 160 -9.91 -18.74 -4.18
N ARG A 161 -9.35 -18.67 -2.97
CA ARG A 161 -9.61 -19.63 -1.89
C ARG A 161 -10.89 -19.34 -1.12
N HIS A 162 -11.29 -18.06 -1.02
CA HIS A 162 -12.46 -17.59 -0.27
C HIS A 162 -13.41 -16.78 -1.17
N PRO A 163 -13.93 -17.37 -2.27
CA PRO A 163 -14.65 -16.63 -3.31
C PRO A 163 -15.95 -15.98 -2.83
N ARG A 164 -16.51 -16.44 -1.70
CA ARG A 164 -17.74 -15.86 -1.12
C ARG A 164 -17.52 -14.57 -0.35
N SER A 165 -16.26 -14.29 0.06
CA SER A 165 -15.91 -13.12 0.85
C SER A 165 -15.66 -11.89 -0.02
N VAL A 166 -15.51 -12.05 -1.37
CA VAL A 166 -15.13 -11.00 -2.29
C VAL A 166 -16.10 -10.97 -3.47
N ASP A 167 -16.68 -9.81 -3.77
CA ASP A 167 -17.59 -9.64 -4.91
C ASP A 167 -16.87 -9.08 -6.16
N ARG A 168 -15.81 -8.29 -5.97
CA ARG A 168 -14.97 -7.73 -7.02
C ARG A 168 -13.53 -7.67 -6.60
N VAL A 169 -12.60 -7.82 -7.52
CA VAL A 169 -11.16 -7.84 -7.22
C VAL A 169 -10.36 -6.90 -8.12
N GLY A 170 -9.40 -6.17 -7.54
CA GLY A 170 -8.43 -5.35 -8.27
C GLY A 170 -7.00 -5.75 -7.90
N LEU A 171 -6.19 -6.06 -8.91
CA LEU A 171 -4.78 -6.40 -8.78
C LEU A 171 -3.94 -5.31 -9.44
N PHE A 172 -3.14 -4.60 -8.66
CA PHE A 172 -2.36 -3.45 -9.10
C PHE A 172 -0.87 -3.75 -8.96
N ASP A 173 -0.13 -3.74 -10.07
CA ASP A 173 1.30 -4.04 -10.12
C ASP A 173 1.64 -5.32 -9.31
N ALA A 174 0.78 -6.36 -9.43
CA ALA A 174 0.70 -7.48 -8.49
C ALA A 174 1.81 -8.51 -8.68
N ALA A 175 2.42 -8.93 -7.57
CA ALA A 175 3.35 -10.06 -7.50
C ALA A 175 2.61 -11.40 -7.60
N GLY A 176 3.35 -12.50 -7.87
CA GLY A 176 2.81 -13.86 -7.81
C GLY A 176 2.72 -14.57 -9.15
N VAL A 177 3.32 -14.00 -10.22
CA VAL A 177 3.46 -14.62 -11.54
C VAL A 177 4.92 -14.52 -12.03
N ARG A 178 5.30 -15.38 -12.95
CA ARG A 178 6.61 -15.28 -13.60
C ARG A 178 6.56 -14.29 -14.77
N PHE A 179 6.76 -13.01 -14.47
CA PHE A 179 6.86 -11.94 -15.45
C PHE A 179 8.20 -11.98 -16.22
N LYS A 180 8.35 -11.16 -17.27
CA LYS A 180 9.57 -11.00 -18.03
C LYS A 180 10.75 -10.63 -17.12
N ASP A 181 11.87 -11.31 -17.28
CA ASP A 181 13.07 -11.10 -16.47
C ASP A 181 13.51 -9.62 -16.52
N ASN A 182 13.68 -9.03 -15.35
CA ASN A 182 14.27 -7.72 -15.13
C ASN A 182 15.34 -7.81 -14.03
N GLN A 183 16.14 -6.76 -13.87
CA GLN A 183 17.23 -6.78 -12.90
C GLN A 183 16.74 -6.97 -11.47
N PHE A 184 15.57 -6.39 -11.11
CA PHE A 184 14.97 -6.55 -9.80
C PHE A 184 14.64 -8.02 -9.48
N GLY A 185 13.95 -8.69 -10.40
CA GLY A 185 13.61 -10.11 -10.26
C GLY A 185 14.84 -11.02 -10.19
N ILE A 186 15.87 -10.74 -11.01
CA ILE A 186 17.14 -11.47 -10.99
C ILE A 186 17.81 -11.32 -9.63
N ASP A 187 17.92 -10.11 -9.09
CA ASP A 187 18.54 -9.85 -7.77
C ASP A 187 17.78 -10.57 -6.65
N VAL A 188 16.43 -10.60 -6.68
CA VAL A 188 15.62 -11.37 -5.73
C VAL A 188 15.93 -12.87 -5.82
N LEU A 189 16.01 -13.43 -7.04
CA LEU A 189 16.32 -14.85 -7.25
C LEU A 189 17.75 -15.19 -6.77
N ASP A 190 18.70 -14.27 -6.91
CA ASP A 190 20.07 -14.39 -6.39
C ASP A 190 20.15 -14.24 -4.84
N GLY A 191 19.03 -14.02 -4.16
CA GLY A 191 18.98 -13.87 -2.70
C GLY A 191 19.31 -12.49 -2.17
N LYS A 192 19.39 -11.49 -3.07
CA LYS A 192 19.54 -10.09 -2.68
C LYS A 192 18.20 -9.48 -2.33
N ASN A 193 18.23 -8.37 -1.58
CA ASN A 193 17.06 -7.54 -1.34
C ASN A 193 17.22 -6.19 -2.06
N PRO A 194 16.66 -6.01 -3.27
CA PRO A 194 16.75 -4.72 -3.98
C PRO A 194 16.03 -3.58 -3.26
N PHE A 195 15.14 -3.89 -2.32
CA PHE A 195 14.50 -2.91 -1.43
C PHE A 195 15.33 -2.58 -0.18
N GLY A 196 16.48 -3.23 0.02
CA GLY A 196 17.32 -3.06 1.21
C GLY A 196 17.82 -1.62 1.36
N VAL A 197 17.63 -1.05 2.57
CA VAL A 197 18.08 0.32 2.91
C VAL A 197 18.99 0.26 4.11
N HIS A 198 20.25 0.73 3.94
CA HIS A 198 21.28 0.72 4.98
C HIS A 198 22.13 2.01 5.02
N ASP A 199 22.00 2.87 4.00
CA ASP A 199 22.63 4.17 3.90
C ASP A 199 21.81 5.13 3.00
N GLN A 200 22.27 6.36 2.85
CA GLN A 200 21.58 7.38 2.03
C GLN A 200 21.49 6.98 0.56
N ALA A 201 22.53 6.31 0.02
CA ALA A 201 22.55 5.91 -1.38
C ALA A 201 21.54 4.78 -1.65
N SER A 202 21.44 3.81 -0.74
CA SER A 202 20.45 2.71 -0.83
C SER A 202 19.02 3.22 -0.60
N LEU A 203 18.82 4.22 0.25
CA LEU A 203 17.52 4.87 0.40
C LEU A 203 17.10 5.55 -0.91
N GLN A 204 18.01 6.26 -1.57
CA GLN A 204 17.72 6.89 -2.86
C GLN A 204 17.43 5.85 -3.94
N ARG A 205 18.23 4.77 -4.04
CA ARG A 205 17.96 3.67 -4.97
C ARG A 205 16.59 3.03 -4.74
N TYR A 206 16.21 2.80 -3.47
CA TYR A 206 14.88 2.30 -3.14
C TYR A 206 13.78 3.21 -3.68
N ILE A 207 13.87 4.52 -3.44
CA ILE A 207 12.91 5.51 -3.94
C ILE A 207 12.88 5.50 -5.48
N ASP A 208 14.04 5.52 -6.14
CA ASP A 208 14.14 5.51 -7.61
C ASP A 208 13.65 4.20 -8.24
N THR A 209 13.71 3.10 -7.51
CA THR A 209 13.18 1.79 -7.97
C THR A 209 11.66 1.76 -7.94
N VAL A 210 11.03 2.32 -6.90
CA VAL A 210 9.57 2.20 -6.74
C VAL A 210 8.80 3.34 -7.38
N PHE A 211 9.41 4.53 -7.59
CA PHE A 211 8.78 5.68 -8.21
C PHE A 211 9.43 6.03 -9.55
N HIS A 212 8.62 6.19 -10.57
CA HIS A 212 9.04 6.73 -11.87
C HIS A 212 8.88 8.25 -11.95
N VAL A 213 7.76 8.78 -11.41
CA VAL A 213 7.42 10.21 -11.48
C VAL A 213 8.21 11.01 -10.44
N GLU A 214 9.13 11.87 -10.87
CA GLU A 214 10.01 12.61 -9.98
C GLU A 214 9.26 13.41 -8.90
N LYS A 215 8.18 14.11 -9.28
CA LYS A 215 7.37 14.90 -8.35
C LYS A 215 6.58 14.07 -7.32
N ALA A 216 6.44 12.76 -7.54
CA ALA A 216 5.78 11.85 -6.60
C ALA A 216 6.77 11.22 -5.61
N LYS A 217 8.07 11.32 -5.88
CA LYS A 217 9.11 10.82 -4.97
C LYS A 217 9.06 11.57 -3.65
N PRO A 218 9.07 10.85 -2.51
CA PRO A 218 9.07 11.49 -1.21
C PRO A 218 10.39 12.22 -0.95
N TRP A 219 10.32 13.49 -0.55
CA TRP A 219 11.47 14.21 -0.06
C TRP A 219 11.68 13.92 1.43
N ILE A 220 12.77 13.26 1.77
CA ILE A 220 13.08 12.82 3.13
C ILE A 220 14.41 13.46 3.59
N PRO A 221 14.36 14.69 4.15
CA PRO A 221 15.57 15.39 4.55
C PRO A 221 16.19 14.82 5.84
N TRP A 222 17.47 15.17 6.06
CA TRP A 222 18.05 14.97 7.38
C TRP A 222 17.31 15.86 8.43
N PRO A 223 17.04 15.38 9.67
CA PRO A 223 17.44 14.09 10.26
C PRO A 223 16.48 12.91 10.00
N ALA A 224 15.34 13.13 9.31
CA ALA A 224 14.33 12.10 9.05
C ALA A 224 14.91 10.92 8.25
N SER A 225 15.72 11.19 7.22
CA SER A 225 16.36 10.13 6.42
C SER A 225 17.24 9.21 7.27
N ARG A 226 18.03 9.78 8.21
CA ARG A 226 18.85 8.98 9.14
C ARG A 226 18.00 8.07 10.02
N GLN A 227 16.90 8.58 10.54
CA GLN A 227 15.98 7.80 11.38
C GLN A 227 15.32 6.66 10.59
N LEU A 228 14.88 6.97 9.36
CA LEU A 228 14.28 5.99 8.46
C LEU A 228 15.29 4.89 8.10
N ILE A 229 16.52 5.23 7.74
CA ILE A 229 17.58 4.27 7.45
C ILE A 229 17.83 3.36 8.66
N ALA A 230 17.98 3.95 9.86
CA ALA A 230 18.18 3.17 11.08
C ALA A 230 17.00 2.21 11.39
N TRP A 231 15.77 2.63 11.09
CA TRP A 231 14.59 1.77 11.22
C TRP A 231 14.63 0.64 10.18
N ARG A 232 14.88 0.92 8.89
CA ARG A 232 14.96 -0.09 7.83
C ARG A 232 16.07 -1.12 8.11
N MET A 233 17.20 -0.71 8.69
CA MET A 233 18.27 -1.63 9.09
C MET A 233 17.81 -2.59 10.19
N ARG A 234 16.97 -2.15 11.13
CA ARG A 234 16.40 -3.05 12.16
C ARG A 234 15.40 -4.03 11.58
N GLU A 235 14.67 -3.63 10.54
CA GLU A 235 13.70 -4.47 9.84
C GLU A 235 14.32 -5.44 8.82
N ALA A 236 15.58 -5.25 8.44
CA ALA A 236 16.21 -5.93 7.31
C ALA A 236 16.11 -7.47 7.35
N ALA A 237 16.29 -8.09 8.53
CA ALA A 237 16.18 -9.54 8.67
C ALA A 237 14.76 -10.06 8.47
N PHE A 238 13.77 -9.33 8.96
CA PHE A 238 12.35 -9.65 8.74
C PHE A 238 11.97 -9.47 7.28
N GLU A 239 12.33 -8.34 6.69
CA GLU A 239 12.07 -8.04 5.27
C GLU A 239 12.72 -9.10 4.36
N GLN A 240 13.98 -9.48 4.64
CA GLN A 240 14.65 -10.52 3.87
C GLN A 240 13.92 -11.86 3.97
N GLY A 241 13.50 -12.27 5.18
CA GLY A 241 12.75 -13.52 5.38
C GLY A 241 11.42 -13.54 4.63
N VAL A 242 10.69 -12.43 4.62
CA VAL A 242 9.44 -12.33 3.84
C VAL A 242 9.72 -12.33 2.35
N LEU A 243 10.72 -11.57 1.87
CA LEU A 243 11.10 -11.53 0.45
C LEU A 243 11.54 -12.92 -0.05
N ASP A 244 12.30 -13.65 0.74
CA ASP A 244 12.70 -15.03 0.43
C ASP A 244 11.48 -15.94 0.30
N ARG A 245 10.48 -15.75 1.16
CA ARG A 245 9.25 -16.53 1.15
C ARG A 245 8.42 -16.26 -0.10
N ILE A 246 8.15 -14.99 -0.42
CA ILE A 246 7.31 -14.60 -1.56
C ILE A 246 8.03 -14.60 -2.91
N GLY A 247 9.35 -14.50 -2.93
CA GLY A 247 10.14 -14.36 -4.17
C GLY A 247 10.90 -15.60 -4.60
N ARG A 248 11.24 -16.52 -3.65
CA ARG A 248 12.12 -17.67 -3.93
C ARG A 248 11.58 -19.03 -3.48
N SER A 249 10.56 -19.06 -2.59
CA SER A 249 9.96 -20.33 -2.16
C SER A 249 8.94 -20.85 -3.17
N ASP A 250 8.35 -21.99 -2.88
CA ASP A 250 7.27 -22.60 -3.66
C ASP A 250 6.00 -21.76 -3.69
N GLU A 251 5.86 -20.79 -2.76
CA GLU A 251 4.71 -19.89 -2.74
C GLU A 251 4.76 -18.80 -3.83
N ARG A 252 5.93 -18.52 -4.41
CA ARG A 252 6.15 -17.35 -5.28
C ARG A 252 5.17 -17.20 -6.44
N PHE A 253 4.63 -18.31 -6.95
CA PHE A 253 3.72 -18.32 -8.11
C PHE A 253 2.30 -18.80 -7.78
N LEU A 254 2.04 -19.20 -6.53
CA LEU A 254 0.71 -19.64 -6.09
C LEU A 254 -0.38 -18.60 -6.36
N PRO A 255 -0.17 -17.27 -6.17
CA PRO A 255 -1.19 -16.28 -6.49
C PRO A 255 -1.60 -16.32 -7.97
N GLY A 256 -0.62 -16.41 -8.86
CA GLY A 256 -0.88 -16.50 -10.31
C GLY A 256 -1.56 -17.80 -10.70
N GLU A 257 -1.15 -18.93 -10.14
CA GLU A 257 -1.78 -20.23 -10.37
C GLU A 257 -3.23 -20.22 -9.92
N ALA A 258 -3.50 -19.72 -8.70
CA ALA A 258 -4.84 -19.61 -8.14
C ALA A 258 -5.75 -18.62 -8.89
N ALA A 259 -5.19 -17.67 -9.65
CA ALA A 259 -5.95 -16.66 -10.36
C ALA A 259 -6.95 -17.25 -11.38
N ALA A 260 -6.74 -18.49 -11.85
CA ALA A 260 -7.68 -19.19 -12.72
C ALA A 260 -9.03 -19.51 -12.05
N GLU A 261 -9.06 -19.57 -10.72
CA GLU A 261 -10.27 -19.80 -9.92
C GLU A 261 -11.01 -18.48 -9.57
N ILE A 262 -10.50 -17.34 -10.00
CA ILE A 262 -11.16 -16.05 -9.79
C ILE A 262 -12.16 -15.80 -10.91
N HIS A 263 -13.45 -15.86 -10.58
CA HIS A 263 -14.55 -15.65 -11.51
C HIS A 263 -15.28 -14.31 -11.32
N GLN A 264 -14.95 -13.59 -10.27
CA GLN A 264 -15.52 -12.28 -9.95
C GLN A 264 -15.13 -11.26 -11.03
N PRO A 265 -15.94 -10.18 -11.20
CA PRO A 265 -15.48 -9.01 -11.95
C PRO A 265 -14.13 -8.54 -11.44
N ALA A 266 -13.17 -8.39 -12.35
CA ALA A 266 -11.78 -8.12 -12.00
C ALA A 266 -11.21 -6.93 -12.76
N LEU A 267 -10.25 -6.24 -12.13
CA LEU A 267 -9.43 -5.18 -12.70
C LEU A 267 -7.95 -5.57 -12.54
N LEU A 268 -7.22 -5.58 -13.64
CA LEU A 268 -5.77 -5.65 -13.67
C LEU A 268 -5.24 -4.30 -14.09
N LEU A 269 -4.46 -3.65 -13.22
CA LEU A 269 -3.91 -2.33 -13.49
C LEU A 269 -2.39 -2.35 -13.29
N TRP A 270 -1.66 -1.85 -14.25
CA TRP A 270 -0.20 -1.74 -14.21
C TRP A 270 0.29 -0.41 -14.73
N CYS A 271 1.47 -0.01 -14.27
CA CYS A 271 2.26 1.04 -14.88
C CYS A 271 3.27 0.44 -15.87
N ARG A 272 3.37 1.03 -17.07
CA ARG A 272 4.29 0.55 -18.13
C ARG A 272 5.75 0.61 -17.72
N GLN A 273 6.13 1.56 -16.88
CA GLN A 273 7.51 1.79 -16.41
C GLN A 273 7.78 1.13 -15.05
N ASP A 274 6.98 0.15 -14.64
CA ASP A 274 7.24 -0.64 -13.44
C ASP A 274 8.50 -1.50 -13.65
N VAL A 275 9.57 -1.19 -12.93
CA VAL A 275 10.83 -1.94 -12.93
C VAL A 275 10.92 -2.99 -11.83
N VAL A 276 9.92 -3.06 -10.95
CA VAL A 276 9.79 -4.07 -9.88
C VAL A 276 9.06 -5.28 -10.41
N ILE A 277 7.79 -5.12 -10.81
CA ILE A 277 6.96 -6.16 -11.41
C ILE A 277 6.66 -5.75 -12.85
N ASP A 278 7.45 -6.24 -13.80
CA ASP A 278 7.30 -5.91 -15.21
C ASP A 278 5.84 -6.07 -15.68
N ALA A 279 5.38 -5.13 -16.51
CA ALA A 279 3.98 -5.07 -16.96
C ALA A 279 3.51 -6.33 -17.71
N SER A 280 4.40 -7.21 -18.16
CA SER A 280 4.05 -8.53 -18.68
C SER A 280 3.33 -9.41 -17.66
N ALA A 281 3.44 -9.11 -16.37
CA ALA A 281 2.68 -9.78 -15.33
C ALA A 281 1.16 -9.58 -15.49
N MET A 282 0.72 -8.42 -15.98
CA MET A 282 -0.68 -8.16 -16.30
C MET A 282 -1.23 -9.14 -17.35
N ASP A 283 -0.44 -9.47 -18.36
CA ASP A 283 -0.84 -10.43 -19.40
C ASP A 283 -0.93 -11.86 -18.85
N LEU A 284 -0.03 -12.22 -17.94
CA LEU A 284 -0.02 -13.53 -17.29
C LEU A 284 -1.23 -13.74 -16.37
N TYR A 285 -1.58 -12.72 -15.57
CA TYR A 285 -2.83 -12.71 -14.81
C TYR A 285 -4.04 -12.72 -15.73
N GLY A 286 -4.05 -11.89 -16.78
CA GLY A 286 -5.14 -11.77 -17.71
C GLY A 286 -5.39 -13.01 -18.57
N ALA A 287 -4.37 -13.84 -18.81
CA ALA A 287 -4.55 -15.14 -19.46
C ALA A 287 -5.35 -16.12 -18.58
N ARG A 288 -5.27 -15.96 -17.24
CA ARG A 288 -6.01 -16.79 -16.27
C ARG A 288 -7.35 -16.17 -15.87
N MET A 289 -7.51 -14.87 -16.05
CA MET A 289 -8.69 -14.09 -15.69
C MET A 289 -9.26 -13.38 -16.93
N PRO A 290 -9.80 -14.12 -17.93
CA PRO A 290 -10.21 -13.54 -19.21
C PRO A 290 -11.33 -12.49 -19.07
N GLN A 291 -12.11 -12.53 -17.98
CA GLN A 291 -13.15 -11.55 -17.66
C GLN A 291 -12.59 -10.21 -17.14
N ALA A 292 -11.29 -10.14 -16.77
CA ALA A 292 -10.70 -8.97 -16.18
C ALA A 292 -10.61 -7.80 -17.17
N THR A 293 -10.97 -6.61 -16.69
CA THR A 293 -10.62 -5.36 -17.37
C THR A 293 -9.14 -5.10 -17.16
N ARG A 294 -8.41 -4.75 -18.23
CA ARG A 294 -6.98 -4.45 -18.18
C ARG A 294 -6.75 -2.97 -18.41
N VAL A 295 -5.99 -2.33 -17.54
CA VAL A 295 -5.61 -0.92 -17.62
C VAL A 295 -4.10 -0.81 -17.50
N LEU A 296 -3.45 -0.36 -18.56
CA LEU A 296 -2.03 -0.08 -18.57
C LEU A 296 -1.84 1.44 -18.61
N LEU A 297 -1.28 1.97 -17.54
CA LEU A 297 -1.00 3.40 -17.38
C LEU A 297 0.40 3.74 -17.89
N ASP A 298 0.54 4.90 -18.51
CA ASP A 298 1.83 5.46 -18.92
C ASP A 298 2.33 6.48 -17.88
N ASP A 299 3.64 6.75 -17.92
CA ASP A 299 4.32 7.72 -17.05
C ASP A 299 4.10 7.46 -15.55
N CYS A 300 4.23 6.20 -15.13
CA CYS A 300 4.24 5.82 -13.73
C CYS A 300 5.04 4.53 -13.52
N GLY A 301 5.58 4.36 -12.31
CA GLY A 301 6.35 3.20 -11.87
C GLY A 301 5.54 2.25 -11.00
N HIS A 302 6.25 1.54 -10.10
CA HIS A 302 5.62 0.52 -9.24
C HIS A 302 4.56 1.08 -8.28
N MET A 303 4.61 2.36 -7.94
CA MET A 303 3.65 2.97 -7.01
C MET A 303 2.46 3.64 -7.73
N SER A 304 1.80 2.92 -8.64
CA SER A 304 0.63 3.42 -9.42
C SER A 304 -0.40 4.13 -8.54
N ILE A 305 -0.71 3.58 -7.38
CA ILE A 305 -1.68 4.10 -6.40
C ILE A 305 -1.31 5.46 -5.79
N VAL A 306 -0.03 5.84 -5.87
CA VAL A 306 0.51 7.12 -5.39
C VAL A 306 0.82 8.06 -6.55
N GLU A 307 1.36 7.53 -7.65
CA GLU A 307 1.78 8.32 -8.81
C GLU A 307 0.62 8.77 -9.69
N LYS A 308 -0.43 7.94 -9.79
CA LYS A 308 -1.63 8.17 -10.64
C LYS A 308 -2.95 7.94 -9.89
N PRO A 309 -3.15 8.52 -8.69
CA PRO A 309 -4.30 8.20 -7.85
C PRO A 309 -5.65 8.52 -8.50
N ALA A 310 -5.74 9.53 -9.37
CA ALA A 310 -6.98 9.90 -10.05
C ALA A 310 -7.36 8.89 -11.14
N GLU A 311 -6.39 8.46 -11.95
CA GLU A 311 -6.56 7.45 -13.00
C GLU A 311 -6.89 6.09 -12.39
N VAL A 312 -6.20 5.72 -11.29
CA VAL A 312 -6.49 4.49 -10.54
C VAL A 312 -7.90 4.55 -9.94
N ALA A 313 -8.33 5.69 -9.37
CA ALA A 313 -9.68 5.87 -8.85
C ALA A 313 -10.74 5.68 -9.95
N ALA A 314 -10.53 6.23 -11.13
CA ALA A 314 -11.45 6.06 -12.27
C ALA A 314 -11.58 4.59 -12.69
N ALA A 315 -10.46 3.84 -12.68
CA ALA A 315 -10.47 2.40 -12.98
C ALA A 315 -11.20 1.60 -11.88
N VAL A 316 -11.00 1.93 -10.61
CA VAL A 316 -11.73 1.32 -9.48
C VAL A 316 -13.23 1.58 -9.58
N GLU A 317 -13.64 2.81 -9.89
CA GLU A 317 -15.06 3.14 -10.09
C GLU A 317 -15.67 2.38 -11.27
N TYR A 318 -14.92 2.22 -12.35
CA TYR A 318 -15.35 1.39 -13.46
C TYR A 318 -15.57 -0.06 -13.03
N LEU A 319 -14.65 -0.65 -12.27
CA LEU A 319 -14.79 -2.00 -11.70
C LEU A 319 -16.06 -2.12 -10.85
N ILE A 320 -16.32 -1.13 -9.99
CA ILE A 320 -17.49 -1.13 -9.09
C ILE A 320 -18.79 -1.05 -9.88
N LYS A 321 -18.83 -0.21 -10.92
CA LYS A 321 -20.03 -0.03 -11.76
C LYS A 321 -20.27 -1.19 -12.73
N LYS A 322 -19.22 -1.90 -13.16
CA LYS A 322 -19.31 -3.04 -14.08
C LYS A 322 -20.04 -4.22 -13.42
N GLY A 323 -21.28 -4.46 -13.81
CA GLY A 323 -22.12 -5.54 -13.27
C GLY A 323 -23.00 -5.16 -12.09
N ALA A 324 -23.12 -3.87 -11.73
CA ALA A 324 -24.11 -3.36 -10.76
C ALA A 324 -25.56 -3.36 -11.29
N GLY A 325 -25.86 -4.09 -12.37
CA GLY A 325 -27.15 -4.17 -13.04
C GLY A 325 -27.57 -5.58 -13.38
N LYS A 326 -27.44 -6.52 -12.40
CA LYS A 326 -28.06 -7.85 -12.52
C LYS A 326 -29.02 -8.09 -11.36
#